data_85bee0113170a9f994e72ecedaaddd43
#
_entry.id   85bee0113170a9f994e72ecedaaddd43
#
_cell.length_a   1.000
_cell.length_b   1.000
_cell.length_c   1.000
_cell.angle_alpha   90.00
_cell.angle_beta   90.00
_cell.angle_gamma   90.00
#
_symmetry.space_group_name_H-M   'P 1'
#
loop_
_entity.id
_entity.type
_entity.pdbx_description
1 polymer ?
#
loop_
_entity_poly.entity_id
_entity_poly.type
_entity_poly.pdbx_seq_one_letter_code
_entity_poly.pdbx_strand_id
1 'polypeptide(L)'
;WGANKAIRMKVVNKEMNVGNMAIPKGFAVLSGHGTAATNLNTLNIGDEIEISLNLTLDGQNGSYTEVIGGDNRNPMLKDGVVETAEVWAELHPRTAIGYSEDRKTVIYCVVDGRGASAGVTTKQLAELMKSAGAYTAFNMDGGGSSSMYIKEFNQVNTPSDGSERAVSNGIFAVSSAPTDNTISEIKSYTRKIQLPK
;
A
#
# COMPACT_ATOMS: atom_id res chain seq x y z
N TRP A 1 -0.02 -18.75 -4.29
CA TRP A 1 -0.83 -18.36 -3.16
C TRP A 1 -1.86 -17.32 -3.61
N GLY A 2 -3.07 -17.38 -3.11
CA GLY A 2 -4.11 -16.46 -3.52
C GLY A 2 -5.22 -16.35 -2.47
N ALA A 3 -5.98 -15.24 -2.54
CA ALA A 3 -7.12 -15.03 -1.66
C ALA A 3 -8.16 -16.15 -1.80
N ASN A 4 -8.77 -16.52 -0.70
CA ASN A 4 -9.83 -17.53 -0.61
C ASN A 4 -9.41 -18.94 -1.13
N LYS A 5 -8.11 -19.24 -1.08
CA LYS A 5 -7.56 -20.55 -1.39
C LYS A 5 -6.88 -21.14 -0.16
N ALA A 6 -7.25 -22.36 0.17
CA ALA A 6 -6.57 -23.12 1.21
C ALA A 6 -5.30 -23.76 0.67
N ILE A 7 -4.24 -23.74 1.47
CA ILE A 7 -2.97 -24.41 1.17
C ILE A 7 -2.61 -25.30 2.35
N ARG A 8 -2.32 -26.57 2.08
CA ARG A 8 -1.82 -27.49 3.08
C ARG A 8 -0.30 -27.43 3.15
N MET A 9 0.20 -27.31 4.36
CA MET A 9 1.61 -27.17 4.68
C MET A 9 1.97 -28.06 5.85
N LYS A 10 3.26 -28.42 5.95
CA LYS A 10 3.80 -29.15 7.09
C LYS A 10 4.70 -28.23 7.91
N VAL A 11 4.56 -28.27 9.22
CA VAL A 11 5.46 -27.56 10.14
C VAL A 11 6.83 -28.21 10.12
N VAL A 12 7.84 -27.51 9.67
CA VAL A 12 9.22 -28.01 9.53
C VAL A 12 10.20 -27.39 10.51
N ASN A 13 9.86 -26.22 11.05
CA ASN A 13 10.64 -25.55 12.09
C ASN A 13 9.72 -24.75 13.01
N LYS A 14 10.16 -24.52 14.24
CA LYS A 14 9.46 -23.76 15.25
C LYS A 14 10.48 -23.05 16.12
N GLU A 15 10.35 -21.74 16.22
CA GLU A 15 11.20 -20.93 17.09
C GLU A 15 10.34 -20.04 17.98
N MET A 16 10.80 -19.80 19.18
CA MET A 16 10.10 -19.00 20.19
C MET A 16 10.92 -17.77 20.54
N ASN A 17 10.24 -16.65 20.73
CA ASN A 17 10.85 -15.36 21.10
C ASN A 17 11.90 -14.85 20.09
N VAL A 18 11.78 -15.26 18.83
CA VAL A 18 12.62 -14.84 17.72
C VAL A 18 11.78 -14.03 16.76
N GLY A 19 12.22 -12.83 16.46
CA GLY A 19 11.67 -12.00 15.38
C GLY A 19 12.53 -12.07 14.12
N ASN A 20 12.02 -11.53 13.02
CA ASN A 20 12.80 -11.37 11.78
C ASN A 20 13.38 -12.67 11.21
N MET A 21 12.58 -13.73 11.24
CA MET A 21 12.97 -15.02 10.69
C MET A 21 13.06 -14.96 9.16
N ALA A 22 14.15 -15.49 8.60
CA ALA A 22 14.30 -15.61 7.15
C ALA A 22 13.26 -16.56 6.56
N ILE A 23 12.71 -16.22 5.39
CA ILE A 23 11.77 -17.06 4.66
C ILE A 23 12.50 -17.75 3.50
N PRO A 24 12.88 -19.02 3.61
CA PRO A 24 13.55 -19.73 2.53
C PRO A 24 12.60 -19.92 1.33
N LYS A 25 13.18 -20.10 0.15
CA LYS A 25 12.39 -20.37 -1.06
C LYS A 25 11.54 -21.64 -0.88
N GLY A 26 10.26 -21.55 -1.17
CA GLY A 26 9.32 -22.66 -1.04
C GLY A 26 8.74 -22.85 0.36
N PHE A 27 9.06 -21.95 1.28
CA PHE A 27 8.53 -21.97 2.64
C PHE A 27 7.66 -20.73 2.92
N ALA A 28 6.90 -20.80 4.00
CA ALA A 28 6.21 -19.67 4.59
C ALA A 28 6.51 -19.62 6.10
N VAL A 29 6.46 -18.44 6.69
CA VAL A 29 6.61 -18.26 8.14
C VAL A 29 5.29 -17.72 8.69
N LEU A 30 4.74 -18.43 9.67
CA LEU A 30 3.65 -17.93 10.51
C LEU A 30 4.26 -17.28 11.73
N SER A 31 4.05 -15.98 11.87
CA SER A 31 4.52 -15.21 13.02
C SER A 31 3.33 -14.77 13.87
N GLY A 32 3.43 -14.94 15.18
CA GLY A 32 2.38 -14.58 16.11
C GLY A 32 2.91 -13.82 17.32
N HIS A 33 2.10 -12.90 17.84
CA HIS A 33 2.34 -12.18 19.08
C HIS A 33 1.11 -12.32 20.00
N GLY A 34 1.30 -12.29 21.31
CA GLY A 34 0.22 -12.43 22.28
C GLY A 34 -0.56 -13.74 22.10
N THR A 35 -1.88 -13.67 21.98
CA THR A 35 -2.74 -14.86 21.80
C THR A 35 -2.39 -15.66 20.55
N ALA A 36 -1.99 -15.00 19.47
CA ALA A 36 -1.57 -15.71 18.25
C ALA A 36 -0.30 -16.54 18.49
N ALA A 37 0.66 -16.03 19.27
CA ALA A 37 1.85 -16.80 19.66
C ALA A 37 1.46 -18.03 20.49
N THR A 38 0.54 -17.88 21.44
CA THR A 38 0.02 -18.99 22.25
C THR A 38 -0.58 -20.09 21.36
N ASN A 39 -1.39 -19.69 20.37
CA ASN A 39 -2.00 -20.64 19.44
C ASN A 39 -0.94 -21.34 18.55
N LEU A 40 0.02 -20.60 18.00
CA LEU A 40 1.10 -21.19 17.21
C LEU A 40 1.97 -22.13 18.03
N ASN A 41 2.13 -21.88 19.33
CA ASN A 41 2.90 -22.75 20.21
C ASN A 41 2.29 -24.12 20.45
N THR A 42 1.03 -24.34 20.14
CA THR A 42 0.40 -25.67 20.21
C THR A 42 0.85 -26.59 19.09
N LEU A 43 1.35 -26.04 17.97
CA LEU A 43 1.82 -26.81 16.83
C LEU A 43 3.16 -27.47 17.13
N ASN A 44 3.36 -28.66 16.60
CA ASN A 44 4.61 -29.42 16.68
C ASN A 44 5.26 -29.56 15.30
N ILE A 45 6.58 -29.75 15.27
CA ILE A 45 7.28 -30.09 14.03
C ILE A 45 6.72 -31.42 13.52
N GLY A 46 6.33 -31.44 12.27
CA GLY A 46 5.68 -32.57 11.63
C GLY A 46 4.16 -32.45 11.47
N ASP A 47 3.51 -31.53 12.20
CA ASP A 47 2.08 -31.31 12.06
C ASP A 47 1.72 -30.80 10.65
N GLU A 48 0.60 -31.29 10.13
CA GLU A 48 0.00 -30.77 8.91
C GLU A 48 -1.02 -29.68 9.28
N ILE A 49 -0.89 -28.53 8.64
CA ILE A 49 -1.78 -27.40 8.84
C ILE A 49 -2.37 -26.95 7.50
N GLU A 50 -3.56 -26.42 7.56
CA GLU A 50 -4.19 -25.76 6.43
C GLU A 50 -4.27 -24.26 6.70
N ILE A 51 -3.75 -23.48 5.77
CA ILE A 51 -3.75 -22.01 5.84
C ILE A 51 -4.68 -21.48 4.75
N SER A 52 -5.65 -20.69 5.15
CA SER A 52 -6.56 -19.99 4.25
C SER A 52 -6.50 -18.49 4.51
N LEU A 53 -6.21 -17.73 3.47
CA LEU A 53 -6.31 -16.26 3.49
C LEU A 53 -7.68 -15.86 2.96
N ASN A 54 -8.61 -15.61 3.87
CA ASN A 54 -9.95 -15.21 3.50
C ASN A 54 -10.02 -13.69 3.34
N LEU A 55 -10.28 -13.24 2.13
CA LEU A 55 -10.56 -11.85 1.80
C LEU A 55 -12.05 -11.69 1.55
N THR A 56 -12.67 -10.87 2.38
CA THR A 56 -14.08 -10.51 2.23
C THR A 56 -14.19 -9.01 2.00
N LEU A 57 -15.00 -8.60 1.02
CA LEU A 57 -15.43 -7.22 0.86
C LEU A 57 -16.92 -7.18 1.23
N ASP A 58 -17.28 -6.30 2.17
CA ASP A 58 -18.66 -6.18 2.69
C ASP A 58 -19.26 -7.53 3.13
N GLY A 59 -18.44 -8.39 3.75
CA GLY A 59 -18.86 -9.71 4.23
C GLY A 59 -19.01 -10.77 3.14
N GLN A 60 -18.73 -10.47 1.89
CA GLN A 60 -18.81 -11.41 0.77
C GLN A 60 -17.42 -11.88 0.33
N ASN A 61 -17.27 -13.16 0.09
CA ASN A 61 -16.08 -13.72 -0.53
C ASN A 61 -16.04 -13.33 -2.01
N GLY A 62 -14.93 -12.73 -2.44
CA GLY A 62 -14.68 -12.34 -3.82
C GLY A 62 -13.46 -13.03 -4.42
N SER A 63 -13.39 -13.08 -5.74
CA SER A 63 -12.17 -13.43 -6.45
C SER A 63 -11.44 -12.13 -6.80
N TYR A 64 -10.28 -11.93 -6.19
CA TYR A 64 -9.45 -10.74 -6.41
C TYR A 64 -8.12 -11.18 -6.99
N THR A 65 -7.66 -10.49 -8.03
CA THR A 65 -6.33 -10.70 -8.62
C THR A 65 -5.28 -9.85 -7.92
N GLU A 66 -5.65 -8.61 -7.60
CA GLU A 66 -4.79 -7.67 -6.90
C GLU A 66 -5.52 -7.05 -5.71
N VAL A 67 -4.84 -6.93 -4.59
CA VAL A 67 -5.38 -6.36 -3.36
C VAL A 67 -4.37 -5.45 -2.72
N ILE A 68 -4.81 -4.25 -2.36
CA ILE A 68 -3.99 -3.24 -1.69
C ILE A 68 -4.67 -2.85 -0.40
N GLY A 69 -3.94 -2.90 0.70
CA GLY A 69 -4.39 -2.37 1.99
C GLY A 69 -4.08 -0.89 2.13
N GLY A 70 -5.06 -0.10 2.54
CA GLY A 70 -4.88 1.29 2.95
C GLY A 70 -4.71 1.42 4.47
N ASP A 71 -4.23 2.57 4.93
CA ASP A 71 -4.07 2.87 6.36
C ASP A 71 -5.40 3.02 7.11
N ASN A 72 -6.46 3.37 6.38
CA ASN A 72 -7.79 3.58 6.91
C ASN A 72 -8.78 2.58 6.34
N ARG A 73 -9.79 2.22 7.14
CA ARG A 73 -10.90 1.40 6.67
C ARG A 73 -11.78 2.09 5.63
N ASN A 74 -11.80 3.42 5.65
CA ASN A 74 -12.60 4.25 4.75
C ASN A 74 -11.72 5.05 3.81
N PRO A 75 -12.15 5.30 2.58
CA PRO A 75 -11.47 6.23 1.69
C PRO A 75 -11.50 7.64 2.30
N MET A 76 -10.42 8.40 2.10
CA MET A 76 -10.36 9.81 2.49
C MET A 76 -11.10 10.72 1.48
N LEU A 77 -11.30 10.24 0.26
CA LEU A 77 -12.14 10.83 -0.77
C LEU A 77 -13.06 9.73 -1.28
N LYS A 78 -14.37 9.92 -1.16
CA LYS A 78 -15.38 8.95 -1.55
C LYS A 78 -16.41 9.60 -2.44
N ASP A 79 -16.64 9.03 -3.62
CA ASP A 79 -17.67 9.48 -4.57
C ASP A 79 -17.59 11.01 -4.83
N GLY A 80 -16.36 11.54 -4.97
CA GLY A 80 -16.11 12.96 -5.18
C GLY A 80 -16.23 13.84 -3.93
N VAL A 81 -16.52 13.27 -2.76
CA VAL A 81 -16.68 14.00 -1.49
C VAL A 81 -15.49 13.71 -0.58
N VAL A 82 -14.85 14.77 -0.10
CA VAL A 82 -13.78 14.67 0.91
C VAL A 82 -14.41 14.31 2.24
N GLU A 83 -13.96 13.21 2.84
CA GLU A 83 -14.41 12.78 4.15
C GLU A 83 -13.95 13.79 5.21
N THR A 84 -14.87 14.16 6.11
CA THR A 84 -14.62 15.19 7.13
C THR A 84 -13.99 14.62 8.39
N ALA A 85 -14.11 13.32 8.63
CA ALA A 85 -13.48 12.64 9.75
C ALA A 85 -12.00 12.41 9.44
N GLU A 86 -11.17 13.40 9.69
CA GLU A 86 -9.74 13.31 9.53
C GLU A 86 -9.14 12.41 10.61
N VAL A 87 -8.41 11.37 10.19
CA VAL A 87 -7.77 10.44 11.13
C VAL A 87 -6.41 10.99 11.58
N TRP A 88 -5.70 11.68 10.68
CA TRP A 88 -4.40 12.29 10.97
C TRP A 88 -4.35 13.75 10.55
N ALA A 89 -4.33 14.61 11.56
CA ALA A 89 -4.26 16.06 11.40
C ALA A 89 -2.83 16.56 11.28
N GLU A 90 -1.83 15.74 11.63
CA GLU A 90 -0.43 16.14 11.55
C GLU A 90 0.07 16.19 10.11
N LEU A 91 0.95 17.15 9.86
CA LEU A 91 1.65 17.30 8.59
C LEU A 91 2.76 16.25 8.48
N HIS A 92 2.60 15.32 7.53
CA HIS A 92 3.57 14.26 7.28
C HIS A 92 3.75 14.02 5.77
N PRO A 93 4.85 13.36 5.37
CA PRO A 93 4.91 12.74 4.05
C PRO A 93 3.74 11.76 3.91
N ARG A 94 3.06 11.79 2.78
CA ARG A 94 1.89 10.95 2.54
C ARG A 94 1.97 10.27 1.19
N THR A 95 1.33 9.13 1.13
CA THR A 95 1.12 8.37 -0.11
C THR A 95 -0.37 8.12 -0.29
N ALA A 96 -0.86 8.27 -1.51
CA ALA A 96 -2.25 7.99 -1.84
C ALA A 96 -2.37 7.26 -3.17
N ILE A 97 -3.43 6.47 -3.27
CA ILE A 97 -3.92 5.89 -4.51
C ILE A 97 -5.40 6.23 -4.68
N GLY A 98 -5.81 6.53 -5.90
CA GLY A 98 -7.18 6.82 -6.22
C GLY A 98 -7.51 6.50 -7.67
N TYR A 99 -8.79 6.61 -8.00
CA TYR A 99 -9.28 6.40 -9.35
C TYR A 99 -10.37 7.41 -9.73
N SER A 100 -10.46 7.70 -11.03
CA SER A 100 -11.48 8.57 -11.61
C SER A 100 -12.89 7.94 -11.55
N GLU A 101 -13.93 8.74 -11.70
CA GLU A 101 -15.34 8.30 -11.69
C GLU A 101 -15.62 7.22 -12.73
N ASP A 102 -15.09 7.37 -13.93
CA ASP A 102 -15.23 6.40 -15.02
C ASP A 102 -14.33 5.16 -14.88
N ARG A 103 -13.51 5.11 -13.81
CA ARG A 103 -12.55 4.04 -13.47
C ARG A 103 -11.50 3.73 -14.54
N LYS A 104 -11.23 4.68 -15.44
CA LYS A 104 -10.22 4.52 -16.49
C LYS A 104 -8.86 5.09 -16.13
N THR A 105 -8.80 5.93 -15.09
CA THR A 105 -7.57 6.56 -14.63
C THR A 105 -7.29 6.17 -13.20
N VAL A 106 -6.07 5.66 -12.95
CA VAL A 106 -5.54 5.45 -11.60
C VAL A 106 -4.54 6.56 -11.31
N ILE A 107 -4.63 7.12 -10.12
CA ILE A 107 -3.81 8.26 -9.68
C ILE A 107 -2.97 7.81 -8.49
N TYR A 108 -1.67 7.90 -8.63
CA TYR A 108 -0.71 7.73 -7.54
C TYR A 108 -0.22 9.09 -7.09
N CYS A 109 -0.17 9.33 -5.80
CA CYS A 109 0.29 10.58 -5.23
C CYS A 109 1.26 10.31 -4.09
N VAL A 110 2.41 10.97 -4.13
CA VAL A 110 3.33 11.07 -2.99
C VAL A 110 3.55 12.53 -2.69
N VAL A 111 3.46 12.88 -1.41
CA VAL A 111 3.75 14.23 -0.89
C VAL A 111 4.93 14.12 0.05
N ASP A 112 5.97 14.90 -0.23
CA ASP A 112 7.14 15.01 0.65
C ASP A 112 6.79 15.74 1.95
N GLY A 113 7.55 15.46 3.00
CA GLY A 113 7.39 16.12 4.30
C GLY A 113 8.59 15.91 5.22
N ARG A 114 8.52 16.47 6.40
CA ARG A 114 9.57 16.39 7.44
C ARG A 114 10.93 16.95 7.02
N GLY A 115 10.97 17.84 6.03
CA GLY A 115 12.18 18.48 5.51
C GLY A 115 11.86 19.83 4.87
N ALA A 116 12.31 20.03 3.63
CA ALA A 116 11.99 21.25 2.86
C ALA A 116 10.49 21.42 2.61
N SER A 117 9.74 20.32 2.55
CA SER A 117 8.28 20.28 2.58
C SER A 117 7.79 19.98 3.99
N ALA A 118 6.72 20.62 4.42
CA ALA A 118 6.08 20.33 5.71
C ALA A 118 5.30 19.01 5.68
N GLY A 119 4.88 18.56 4.49
CA GLY A 119 3.90 17.48 4.32
C GLY A 119 2.47 18.00 4.32
N VAL A 120 1.53 17.08 4.41
CA VAL A 120 0.09 17.38 4.40
C VAL A 120 -0.66 16.54 5.42
N THR A 121 -1.83 17.05 5.85
CA THR A 121 -2.84 16.27 6.59
C THR A 121 -3.55 15.31 5.63
N THR A 122 -4.27 14.32 6.14
CA THR A 122 -5.07 13.41 5.28
C THR A 122 -6.18 14.15 4.55
N LYS A 123 -6.75 15.19 5.16
CA LYS A 123 -7.75 16.05 4.50
C LYS A 123 -7.15 16.80 3.31
N GLN A 124 -5.98 17.42 3.50
CA GLN A 124 -5.28 18.12 2.41
C GLN A 124 -4.88 17.14 1.29
N LEU A 125 -4.48 15.91 1.64
CA LEU A 125 -4.20 14.88 0.67
C LEU A 125 -5.45 14.51 -0.15
N ALA A 126 -6.61 14.40 0.50
CA ALA A 126 -7.88 14.13 -0.17
C ALA A 126 -8.26 15.26 -1.16
N GLU A 127 -8.06 16.52 -0.77
CA GLU A 127 -8.27 17.68 -1.64
C GLU A 127 -7.32 17.66 -2.84
N LEU A 128 -6.05 17.30 -2.62
CA LEU A 128 -5.07 17.13 -3.71
C LEU A 128 -5.51 16.05 -4.69
N MET A 129 -5.91 14.88 -4.18
CA MET A 129 -6.38 13.78 -5.00
C MET A 129 -7.62 14.15 -5.80
N LYS A 130 -8.58 14.86 -5.18
CA LYS A 130 -9.76 15.39 -5.86
C LYS A 130 -9.37 16.36 -6.98
N SER A 131 -8.45 17.29 -6.69
CA SER A 131 -7.98 18.25 -7.70
C SER A 131 -7.23 17.59 -8.86
N ALA A 132 -6.64 16.43 -8.62
CA ALA A 132 -5.99 15.59 -9.63
C ALA A 132 -6.97 14.74 -10.47
N GLY A 133 -8.26 14.78 -10.15
CA GLY A 133 -9.30 14.05 -10.87
C GLY A 133 -9.71 12.72 -10.25
N ALA A 134 -9.28 12.44 -9.03
CA ALA A 134 -9.77 11.27 -8.32
C ALA A 134 -11.24 11.47 -7.90
N TYR A 135 -12.01 10.41 -8.05
CA TYR A 135 -13.38 10.30 -7.54
C TYR A 135 -13.40 9.59 -6.19
N THR A 136 -12.56 8.56 -6.06
CA THR A 136 -12.32 7.87 -4.79
C THR A 136 -10.82 7.73 -4.57
N ALA A 137 -10.34 7.96 -3.33
CA ALA A 137 -8.94 7.85 -2.99
C ALA A 137 -8.72 7.39 -1.54
N PHE A 138 -7.63 6.64 -1.36
CA PHE A 138 -7.23 6.06 -0.09
C PHE A 138 -5.86 6.59 0.33
N ASN A 139 -5.71 6.87 1.62
CA ASN A 139 -4.39 7.09 2.22
C ASN A 139 -3.70 5.74 2.39
N MET A 140 -2.42 5.71 2.08
CA MET A 140 -1.55 4.55 2.20
C MET A 140 -0.52 4.80 3.30
N ASP A 141 0.34 3.81 3.59
CA ASP A 141 1.48 4.04 4.48
C ASP A 141 2.30 5.24 4.02
N GLY A 142 2.67 6.07 4.99
CA GLY A 142 3.28 7.38 4.78
C GLY A 142 4.65 7.52 5.46
N GLY A 143 5.02 8.76 5.76
CA GLY A 143 6.30 9.04 6.42
C GLY A 143 7.49 8.59 5.57
N GLY A 144 8.42 7.87 6.19
CA GLY A 144 9.60 7.34 5.50
C GLY A 144 9.33 6.28 4.44
N SER A 145 8.11 5.67 4.46
CA SER A 145 7.68 4.72 3.43
C SER A 145 7.15 5.41 2.15
N SER A 146 6.97 6.75 2.19
CA SER A 146 6.56 7.52 1.01
C SER A 146 7.71 7.63 0.01
N SER A 147 7.64 6.82 -1.04
CA SER A 147 8.63 6.80 -2.12
C SER A 147 7.93 6.63 -3.46
N MET A 148 8.37 7.36 -4.47
CA MET A 148 7.88 7.25 -5.84
C MET A 148 9.04 7.13 -6.81
N TYR A 149 9.01 6.07 -7.59
CA TYR A 149 10.01 5.77 -8.60
C TYR A 149 9.35 5.71 -9.98
N ILE A 150 9.87 6.42 -10.92
CA ILE A 150 9.41 6.39 -12.30
C ILE A 150 10.58 5.89 -13.16
N LYS A 151 10.34 4.86 -13.97
CA LYS A 151 11.30 4.37 -14.94
C LYS A 151 11.79 5.55 -15.79
N GLU A 152 13.06 5.63 -16.09
CA GLU A 152 13.75 6.71 -16.79
C GLU A 152 14.03 7.98 -15.94
N PHE A 153 13.24 8.24 -14.87
CA PHE A 153 13.43 9.41 -14.00
C PHE A 153 13.99 9.05 -12.62
N ASN A 154 14.11 7.75 -12.31
CA ASN A 154 14.50 7.25 -10.99
C ASN A 154 13.56 7.72 -9.88
N GLN A 155 14.08 7.97 -8.70
CA GLN A 155 13.31 8.48 -7.59
C GLN A 155 12.91 9.94 -7.81
N VAL A 156 11.61 10.21 -7.80
CA VAL A 156 11.07 11.55 -8.15
C VAL A 156 10.59 12.35 -6.94
N ASN A 157 10.67 11.77 -5.74
CA ASN A 157 10.39 12.46 -4.48
C ASN A 157 11.63 12.46 -3.58
N THR A 158 11.56 13.18 -2.45
CA THR A 158 12.63 13.25 -1.45
C THR A 158 12.19 12.47 -0.20
N PRO A 159 12.71 11.25 0.03
CA PRO A 159 12.36 10.46 1.20
C PRO A 159 12.68 11.18 2.51
N SER A 160 11.77 11.18 3.46
CA SER A 160 11.95 11.87 4.74
C SER A 160 13.02 11.24 5.64
N ASP A 161 13.42 10.00 5.36
CA ASP A 161 14.50 9.30 6.09
C ASP A 161 15.89 9.54 5.48
N GLY A 162 15.97 10.45 4.48
CA GLY A 162 17.23 10.75 3.77
C GLY A 162 17.58 9.74 2.68
N SER A 163 16.97 8.56 2.67
CA SER A 163 17.08 7.53 1.65
C SER A 163 15.78 6.73 1.61
N GLU A 164 15.59 5.97 0.54
CA GLU A 164 14.45 5.06 0.44
C GLU A 164 14.47 4.03 1.56
N ARG A 165 13.33 3.89 2.24
CA ARG A 165 13.15 2.90 3.31
C ARG A 165 12.93 1.53 2.70
N ALA A 166 13.54 0.49 3.28
CA ALA A 166 13.17 -0.89 2.97
C ALA A 166 11.73 -1.16 3.43
N VAL A 167 10.87 -1.48 2.48
CA VAL A 167 9.44 -1.83 2.70
C VAL A 167 9.17 -3.25 2.22
N SER A 168 8.15 -3.89 2.77
CA SER A 168 7.83 -5.29 2.45
C SER A 168 7.18 -5.47 1.09
N ASN A 169 6.53 -4.44 0.57
CA ASN A 169 5.81 -4.47 -0.70
C ASN A 169 5.71 -3.07 -1.30
N GLY A 170 5.28 -2.98 -2.54
CA GLY A 170 5.04 -1.73 -3.25
C GLY A 170 3.94 -1.89 -4.30
N ILE A 171 3.46 -0.78 -4.82
CA ILE A 171 2.46 -0.74 -5.87
C ILE A 171 3.18 -0.38 -7.17
N PHE A 172 2.94 -1.15 -8.22
CA PHE A 172 3.57 -0.95 -9.51
C PHE A 172 2.52 -0.76 -10.60
N ALA A 173 2.69 0.27 -11.43
CA ALA A 173 1.99 0.40 -12.68
C ALA A 173 2.90 -0.12 -13.80
N VAL A 174 2.48 -1.19 -14.46
CA VAL A 174 3.24 -1.81 -15.55
C VAL A 174 2.40 -1.79 -16.81
N SER A 175 2.94 -1.20 -17.88
CA SER A 175 2.30 -1.28 -19.19
C SER A 175 2.49 -2.68 -19.77
N SER A 176 1.40 -3.33 -20.12
CA SER A 176 1.38 -4.57 -20.90
C SER A 176 1.11 -4.32 -22.38
N ALA A 177 1.03 -3.06 -22.81
CA ALA A 177 0.86 -2.72 -24.21
C ALA A 177 2.06 -3.25 -25.04
N PRO A 178 1.84 -3.73 -26.27
CA PRO A 178 2.94 -4.07 -27.16
C PRO A 178 3.87 -2.86 -27.30
N THR A 179 5.18 -3.09 -27.31
CA THR A 179 6.16 -2.07 -27.69
C THR A 179 6.03 -1.84 -29.19
N ASP A 180 5.00 -1.11 -29.58
CA ASP A 180 4.98 -0.50 -30.88
C ASP A 180 5.67 0.87 -30.80
N ASN A 181 6.18 1.37 -31.93
CA ASN A 181 6.82 2.68 -31.99
C ASN A 181 5.81 3.84 -31.93
N THR A 182 4.55 3.60 -31.53
CA THR A 182 3.56 4.63 -31.28
C THR A 182 3.78 5.19 -29.89
N ILE A 183 4.18 6.45 -29.82
CA ILE A 183 4.34 7.20 -28.57
C ILE A 183 2.94 7.36 -27.97
N SER A 184 2.63 6.55 -26.96
CA SER A 184 1.53 6.88 -26.06
C SER A 184 1.93 8.14 -25.30
N GLU A 185 1.13 9.19 -25.39
CA GLU A 185 1.41 10.45 -24.72
C GLU A 185 1.43 10.23 -23.21
N ILE A 186 2.61 10.20 -22.61
CA ILE A 186 2.77 10.18 -21.16
C ILE A 186 2.65 11.64 -20.69
N LYS A 187 1.51 11.99 -20.12
CA LYS A 187 1.37 13.26 -19.40
C LYS A 187 1.86 13.11 -17.98
N SER A 188 3.10 13.50 -17.74
CA SER A 188 3.61 13.66 -16.37
C SER A 188 3.40 15.11 -15.94
N TYR A 189 2.66 15.30 -14.85
CA TYR A 189 2.51 16.61 -14.23
C TYR A 189 3.29 16.64 -12.91
N THR A 190 4.48 17.19 -12.94
CA THR A 190 5.14 17.63 -11.71
C THR A 190 4.67 19.04 -11.38
N ARG A 191 3.85 19.18 -10.36
CA ARG A 191 3.41 20.48 -9.86
C ARG A 191 4.02 20.72 -8.49
N LYS A 192 4.92 21.72 -8.39
CA LYS A 192 5.24 22.31 -7.09
C LYS A 192 4.03 23.11 -6.63
N ILE A 193 3.29 22.61 -5.67
CA ILE A 193 2.21 23.32 -5.03
C ILE A 193 2.80 23.96 -3.78
N GLN A 194 2.90 25.29 -3.72
CA GLN A 194 3.09 25.99 -2.46
C GLN A 194 1.71 26.15 -1.83
N LEU A 195 1.48 25.41 -0.76
CA LEU A 195 0.31 25.66 0.08
C LEU A 195 0.57 26.95 0.88
N PRO A 196 -0.44 27.81 1.08
CA PRO A 196 -0.29 28.95 1.95
C PRO A 196 0.10 28.50 3.36
N LYS A 197 1.03 29.26 3.98
CA LYS A 197 1.49 29.05 5.35
C LYS A 197 0.35 29.23 6.34
#